data_3305a9f4e64be5d25bd740964bca8fb9
#
_entry.id   3305a9f4e64be5d25bd740964bca8fb9
#
_cell.length_a   1.000
_cell.length_b   1.000
_cell.length_c   1.000
_cell.angle_alpha   90.00
_cell.angle_beta   90.00
_cell.angle_gamma   90.00
#
_symmetry.space_group_name_H-M   'P 1'
#
loop_
_entity.id
_entity.type
_entity.pdbx_description
1 polymer ?
#
loop_
_entity_poly.entity_id
_entity_poly.type
_entity_poly.pdbx_seq_one_letter_code
_entity_poly.pdbx_strand_id
1 'polypeptide(L)'
;MVYVEAVPVRCDPLGYVTEVGLLLQATPEGRMVRSFVSGRVMYRETIRGALLRHLEKDLGALALPQLPPTLVPFTVAEFFPSPSQSGLTDERQHAVALAYLIPVTGECNPRQDALELSWLTPDEALSPEIYAEFSGGRGDLLRQALASAGWGR
;
A
#
# COMPACT_ATOMS: atom_id res chain seq x y z
N MET A 1 6.53 -16.66 4.35
CA MET A 1 6.51 -15.80 3.14
C MET A 1 6.59 -14.35 3.57
N VAL A 2 7.53 -13.59 3.00
CA VAL A 2 7.71 -12.18 3.33
C VAL A 2 7.23 -11.31 2.17
N TYR A 3 6.42 -10.30 2.50
CA TYR A 3 5.86 -9.33 1.55
C TYR A 3 6.27 -7.93 1.94
N VAL A 4 6.23 -7.03 0.98
CA VAL A 4 6.21 -5.58 1.23
C VAL A 4 4.86 -5.04 0.81
N GLU A 5 4.37 -4.09 1.59
CA GLU A 5 3.19 -3.28 1.26
C GLU A 5 3.67 -1.83 1.21
N ALA A 6 3.30 -1.12 0.17
CA ALA A 6 3.70 0.28 0.03
C ALA A 6 2.47 1.14 -0.26
N VAL A 7 2.24 2.12 0.58
CA VAL A 7 1.20 3.13 0.38
C VAL A 7 1.87 4.34 -0.25
N PRO A 8 1.67 4.59 -1.56
CA PRO A 8 2.27 5.76 -2.20
C PRO A 8 1.56 7.03 -1.77
N VAL A 9 2.35 8.07 -1.49
CA VAL A 9 1.82 9.36 -1.07
C VAL A 9 2.46 10.50 -1.82
N ARG A 10 1.75 11.63 -1.90
CA ARG A 10 2.29 12.92 -2.29
C ARG A 10 2.49 13.74 -1.02
N CYS A 11 3.58 14.48 -0.98
CA CYS A 11 3.90 15.34 0.16
C CYS A 11 4.11 16.77 -0.31
N ASP A 12 3.86 17.73 0.60
CA ASP A 12 4.20 19.12 0.36
C ASP A 12 5.71 19.36 0.60
N PRO A 13 6.23 20.58 0.33
CA PRO A 13 7.64 20.87 0.55
C PRO A 13 8.12 20.68 1.99
N LEU A 14 7.20 20.69 2.98
CA LEU A 14 7.52 20.47 4.39
C LEU A 14 7.47 18.99 4.78
N GLY A 15 7.11 18.11 3.84
CA GLY A 15 7.03 16.67 4.09
C GLY A 15 5.69 16.17 4.62
N TYR A 16 4.66 17.03 4.70
CA TYR A 16 3.32 16.58 5.10
C TYR A 16 2.61 15.90 3.95
N VAL A 17 1.93 14.80 4.24
CA VAL A 17 1.14 14.06 3.25
C VAL A 17 -0.05 14.90 2.80
N THR A 18 -0.16 15.13 1.49
CA THR A 18 -1.27 15.87 0.88
C THR A 18 -2.23 14.94 0.15
N GLU A 19 -1.73 13.84 -0.40
CA GLU A 19 -2.55 12.86 -1.12
C GLU A 19 -2.03 11.46 -0.92
N VAL A 20 -2.94 10.50 -0.99
CA VAL A 20 -2.65 9.07 -0.91
C VAL A 20 -3.06 8.42 -2.23
N GLY A 21 -2.20 7.59 -2.79
CA GLY A 21 -2.48 6.86 -4.03
C GLY A 21 -3.05 5.48 -3.74
N LEU A 22 -4.25 5.21 -4.24
CA LEU A 22 -4.90 3.92 -4.08
C LEU A 22 -5.21 3.30 -5.43
N LEU A 23 -4.83 2.04 -5.60
CA LEU A 23 -5.12 1.28 -6.79
C LEU A 23 -6.54 0.71 -6.74
N LEU A 24 -7.17 0.61 -7.89
CA LEU A 24 -8.46 -0.06 -8.05
C LEU A 24 -8.24 -1.27 -8.94
N GLN A 25 -8.63 -2.45 -8.45
CA GLN A 25 -8.45 -3.70 -9.16
C GLN A 25 -9.75 -4.49 -9.17
N ALA A 26 -9.93 -5.33 -10.22
CA ALA A 26 -11.04 -6.27 -10.28
C ALA A 26 -10.59 -7.62 -9.72
N THR A 27 -11.41 -8.22 -8.85
CA THR A 27 -11.20 -9.60 -8.41
C THR A 27 -11.60 -10.57 -9.52
N PRO A 28 -11.19 -11.85 -9.46
CA PRO A 28 -11.64 -12.86 -10.43
C PRO A 28 -13.16 -12.96 -10.52
N GLU A 29 -13.88 -12.64 -9.45
CA GLU A 29 -15.35 -12.65 -9.41
C GLU A 29 -15.95 -11.36 -10.00
N GLY A 30 -15.12 -10.43 -10.47
CA GLY A 30 -15.56 -9.17 -11.07
C GLY A 30 -15.87 -8.06 -10.08
N ARG A 31 -15.59 -8.26 -8.78
CA ARG A 31 -15.77 -7.23 -7.77
C ARG A 31 -14.60 -6.25 -7.80
N MET A 32 -14.89 -4.97 -7.60
CA MET A 32 -13.87 -3.93 -7.53
C MET A 32 -13.36 -3.78 -6.10
N VAL A 33 -12.03 -3.78 -5.93
CA VAL A 33 -11.39 -3.60 -4.62
C VAL A 33 -10.29 -2.57 -4.70
N ARG A 34 -10.11 -1.82 -3.62
CA ARG A 34 -8.97 -0.93 -3.44
C ARG A 34 -7.79 -1.72 -2.91
N SER A 35 -6.59 -1.31 -3.31
CA SER A 35 -5.36 -1.95 -2.86
C SER A 35 -4.19 -0.98 -2.85
N PHE A 36 -3.10 -1.44 -2.22
CA PHE A 36 -1.81 -0.76 -2.25
C PHE A 36 -0.89 -1.47 -3.23
N VAL A 37 0.30 -0.89 -3.42
CA VAL A 37 1.40 -1.59 -4.04
C VAL A 37 1.85 -2.70 -3.10
N SER A 38 1.90 -3.94 -3.57
CA SER A 38 2.15 -5.10 -2.72
C SER A 38 2.83 -6.20 -3.53
N GLY A 39 3.67 -6.99 -2.88
CA GLY A 39 4.24 -8.17 -3.49
C GLY A 39 5.32 -8.84 -2.64
N ARG A 40 5.73 -10.02 -3.10
CA ARG A 40 6.72 -10.83 -2.41
C ARG A 40 8.12 -10.24 -2.48
N VAL A 41 8.88 -10.46 -1.40
CA VAL A 41 10.32 -10.31 -1.43
C VAL A 41 10.89 -11.61 -1.97
N MET A 42 11.69 -11.54 -3.03
CA MET A 42 12.25 -12.72 -3.68
C MET A 42 13.48 -13.20 -2.91
N TYR A 43 13.83 -14.47 -3.14
CA TYR A 43 15.05 -15.04 -2.56
C TYR A 43 16.26 -14.18 -2.91
N ARG A 44 17.05 -13.80 -1.90
CA ARG A 44 18.24 -12.95 -2.01
C ARG A 44 17.98 -11.51 -2.47
N GLU A 45 16.72 -11.10 -2.49
CA GLU A 45 16.36 -9.71 -2.79
C GLU A 45 16.33 -8.90 -1.49
N THR A 46 16.84 -7.66 -1.53
CA THR A 46 16.70 -6.77 -0.38
C THR A 46 15.28 -6.22 -0.31
N ILE A 47 14.88 -5.77 0.88
CA ILE A 47 13.59 -5.09 1.06
C ILE A 47 13.51 -3.87 0.14
N ARG A 48 14.58 -3.07 0.07
CA ARG A 48 14.65 -1.90 -0.82
C ARG A 48 14.44 -2.29 -2.28
N GLY A 49 15.10 -3.35 -2.73
CA GLY A 49 14.95 -3.85 -4.10
C GLY A 49 13.52 -4.32 -4.38
N ALA A 50 12.90 -5.02 -3.44
CA ALA A 50 11.51 -5.47 -3.57
C ALA A 50 10.55 -4.27 -3.66
N LEU A 51 10.70 -3.27 -2.79
CA LEU A 51 9.87 -2.06 -2.84
C LEU A 51 9.98 -1.35 -4.19
N LEU A 52 11.19 -1.13 -4.67
CA LEU A 52 11.40 -0.46 -5.96
C LEU A 52 10.80 -1.26 -7.11
N ARG A 53 10.98 -2.58 -7.10
CA ARG A 53 10.46 -3.45 -8.15
C ARG A 53 8.92 -3.43 -8.18
N HIS A 54 8.28 -3.52 -7.03
CA HIS A 54 6.81 -3.51 -6.98
C HIS A 54 6.23 -2.13 -7.27
N LEU A 55 6.87 -1.06 -6.80
CA LEU A 55 6.45 0.30 -7.13
C LEU A 55 6.53 0.55 -8.64
N GLU A 56 7.61 0.15 -9.29
CA GLU A 56 7.74 0.28 -10.75
C GLU A 56 6.72 -0.60 -11.47
N LYS A 57 6.51 -1.82 -11.00
CA LYS A 57 5.54 -2.74 -11.59
C LYS A 57 4.12 -2.15 -11.60
N ASP A 58 3.71 -1.53 -10.51
CA ASP A 58 2.32 -1.06 -10.35
C ASP A 58 2.11 0.41 -10.76
N LEU A 59 3.14 1.26 -10.63
CA LEU A 59 3.02 2.70 -10.88
C LEU A 59 3.79 3.19 -12.09
N GLY A 60 4.70 2.37 -12.62
CA GLY A 60 5.53 2.74 -13.76
C GLY A 60 6.91 3.26 -13.38
N ALA A 61 7.82 3.29 -14.38
CA ALA A 61 9.21 3.64 -14.18
C ALA A 61 9.43 5.13 -13.86
N LEU A 62 8.44 5.98 -14.10
CA LEU A 62 8.55 7.42 -13.90
C LEU A 62 7.97 7.88 -12.56
N ALA A 63 7.58 6.97 -11.68
CA ALA A 63 6.96 7.30 -10.40
C ALA A 63 7.94 8.00 -9.45
N LEU A 64 9.22 7.76 -9.55
CA LEU A 64 10.29 8.35 -8.74
C LEU A 64 10.02 8.24 -7.23
N PRO A 65 9.97 7.02 -6.70
CA PRO A 65 9.77 6.83 -5.26
C PRO A 65 10.97 7.34 -4.47
N GLN A 66 10.68 7.95 -3.32
CA GLN A 66 11.69 8.55 -2.45
C GLN A 66 11.89 7.65 -1.23
N LEU A 67 12.90 6.78 -1.28
CA LEU A 67 13.22 5.88 -0.18
C LEU A 67 14.31 6.50 0.69
N PRO A 68 14.12 6.53 2.02
CA PRO A 68 15.17 7.03 2.92
C PRO A 68 16.35 6.06 2.96
N PRO A 69 17.55 6.51 3.41
CA PRO A 69 18.69 5.62 3.58
C PRO A 69 18.41 4.43 4.49
N THR A 70 17.64 4.64 5.55
CA THR A 70 17.19 3.59 6.45
C THR A 70 15.68 3.41 6.29
N LEU A 71 15.27 2.21 5.88
CA LEU A 71 13.84 1.90 5.72
C LEU A 71 13.25 1.52 7.07
N VAL A 72 12.20 2.24 7.46
CA VAL A 72 11.46 1.95 8.70
C VAL A 72 10.00 1.72 8.33
N PRO A 73 9.48 0.50 8.52
CA PRO A 73 8.07 0.24 8.25
C PRO A 73 7.20 0.96 9.30
N PHE A 74 6.01 1.41 8.91
CA PHE A 74 5.07 1.94 9.90
C PHE A 74 4.42 0.82 10.70
N THR A 75 4.38 -0.39 10.16
CA THR A 75 3.94 -1.58 10.89
C THR A 75 4.46 -2.85 10.23
N VAL A 76 4.46 -3.93 10.99
CA VAL A 76 4.61 -5.28 10.49
C VAL A 76 3.25 -5.95 10.57
N ALA A 77 2.70 -6.34 9.43
CA ALA A 77 1.36 -6.91 9.33
C ALA A 77 1.45 -8.41 9.10
N GLU A 78 0.62 -9.17 9.82
CA GLU A 78 0.50 -10.61 9.61
C GLU A 78 -0.85 -10.93 9.00
N PHE A 79 -0.82 -11.64 7.88
CA PHE A 79 -2.02 -12.09 7.18
C PHE A 79 -2.18 -13.59 7.40
N PHE A 80 -3.37 -14.01 7.81
CA PHE A 80 -3.69 -15.42 8.05
C PHE A 80 -4.82 -15.86 7.14
N PRO A 81 -4.96 -17.18 6.87
CA PRO A 81 -6.13 -17.67 6.12
C PRO A 81 -7.46 -17.42 6.82
N SER A 82 -7.44 -17.20 8.13
CA SER A 82 -8.62 -16.89 8.92
C SER A 82 -8.48 -15.53 9.59
N PRO A 83 -9.53 -14.66 9.59
CA PRO A 83 -9.44 -13.34 10.21
C PRO A 83 -9.39 -13.37 11.74
N SER A 84 -9.58 -14.52 12.36
CA SER A 84 -9.70 -14.64 13.82
C SER A 84 -8.41 -14.35 14.60
N GLN A 85 -7.25 -14.29 13.92
CA GLN A 85 -5.97 -14.12 14.61
C GLN A 85 -5.46 -12.68 14.60
N SER A 86 -5.48 -12.00 13.47
CA SER A 86 -4.91 -10.65 13.37
C SER A 86 -5.86 -9.61 12.80
N GLY A 87 -7.01 -10.04 12.29
CA GLY A 87 -7.92 -9.16 11.55
C GLY A 87 -7.51 -8.92 10.11
N LEU A 88 -6.32 -9.37 9.71
CA LEU A 88 -5.84 -9.29 8.34
C LEU A 88 -5.88 -10.69 7.72
N THR A 89 -6.42 -10.78 6.50
CA THR A 89 -6.73 -12.06 5.88
C THR A 89 -6.11 -12.20 4.50
N ASP A 90 -5.45 -13.33 4.26
CA ASP A 90 -5.13 -13.82 2.93
C ASP A 90 -5.47 -15.31 2.93
N GLU A 91 -6.51 -15.70 2.21
CA GLU A 91 -6.99 -17.07 2.20
C GLU A 91 -5.96 -18.09 1.72
N ARG A 92 -4.96 -17.62 0.99
CA ARG A 92 -3.96 -18.49 0.36
C ARG A 92 -2.81 -18.86 1.28
N GLN A 93 -2.53 -18.04 2.31
CA GLN A 93 -1.28 -18.22 3.05
C GLN A 93 -1.24 -17.44 4.36
N HIS A 94 -0.28 -17.85 5.20
CA HIS A 94 0.22 -17.03 6.30
C HIS A 94 1.39 -16.21 5.76
N ALA A 95 1.28 -14.90 5.81
CA ALA A 95 2.30 -13.98 5.29
C ALA A 95 2.64 -12.90 6.31
N VAL A 96 3.91 -12.53 6.32
CA VAL A 96 4.40 -11.37 7.08
C VAL A 96 4.71 -10.27 6.08
N ALA A 97 4.07 -9.11 6.26
CA ALA A 97 4.27 -7.96 5.40
C ALA A 97 4.91 -6.82 6.17
N LEU A 98 5.95 -6.23 5.57
CA LEU A 98 6.55 -4.99 6.05
C LEU A 98 5.86 -3.85 5.29
N ALA A 99 5.19 -2.97 6.02
CA ALA A 99 4.35 -1.94 5.41
C ALA A 99 5.00 -0.56 5.53
N TYR A 100 5.05 0.14 4.39
CA TYR A 100 5.75 1.41 4.26
C TYR A 100 4.85 2.49 3.68
N LEU A 101 5.08 3.73 4.12
CA LEU A 101 4.50 4.92 3.52
C LEU A 101 5.59 5.54 2.66
N ILE A 102 5.40 5.56 1.32
CA ILE A 102 6.46 5.93 0.39
C ILE A 102 6.05 7.17 -0.42
N PRO A 103 6.74 8.31 -0.23
CA PRO A 103 6.54 9.46 -1.10
C PRO A 103 6.96 9.13 -2.54
N VAL A 104 6.15 9.55 -3.50
CA VAL A 104 6.48 9.46 -4.92
C VAL A 104 6.35 10.88 -5.51
N THR A 105 7.34 11.28 -6.31
CA THR A 105 7.41 12.65 -6.85
C THR A 105 7.20 12.70 -8.34
N GLY A 106 7.21 11.55 -9.00
CA GLY A 106 7.12 11.47 -10.44
C GLY A 106 5.71 11.18 -10.95
N GLU A 107 5.64 10.90 -12.23
CA GLU A 107 4.39 10.57 -12.91
C GLU A 107 4.05 9.11 -12.67
N CYS A 108 2.84 8.86 -12.19
CA CYS A 108 2.36 7.52 -11.89
C CYS A 108 1.22 7.15 -12.83
N ASN A 109 1.33 5.96 -13.42
CA ASN A 109 0.27 5.39 -14.26
C ASN A 109 -0.01 3.97 -13.80
N PRO A 110 -1.29 3.58 -13.62
CA PRO A 110 -1.61 2.21 -13.23
C PRO A 110 -1.16 1.24 -14.32
N ARG A 111 -0.64 0.10 -13.89
CA ARG A 111 -0.07 -0.90 -14.80
C ARG A 111 -0.58 -2.28 -14.43
N GLN A 112 -0.40 -3.23 -15.35
CA GLN A 112 -0.80 -4.61 -15.19
C GLN A 112 -2.28 -4.75 -14.85
N ASP A 113 -2.62 -5.28 -13.68
CA ASP A 113 -3.99 -5.60 -13.31
C ASP A 113 -4.76 -4.42 -12.71
N ALA A 114 -4.09 -3.30 -12.44
CA ALA A 114 -4.74 -2.13 -11.87
C ALA A 114 -5.55 -1.39 -12.95
N LEU A 115 -6.81 -1.10 -12.66
CA LEU A 115 -7.71 -0.38 -13.57
C LEU A 115 -7.52 1.13 -13.48
N GLU A 116 -7.22 1.63 -12.28
CA GLU A 116 -6.95 3.05 -12.07
C GLU A 116 -6.10 3.25 -10.82
N LEU A 117 -5.47 4.41 -10.75
CA LEU A 117 -4.81 4.93 -9.57
C LEU A 117 -5.53 6.23 -9.19
N SER A 118 -6.10 6.27 -7.99
CA SER A 118 -6.79 7.44 -7.47
C SER A 118 -5.93 8.14 -6.42
N TRP A 119 -5.78 9.46 -6.56
CA TRP A 119 -5.12 10.28 -5.56
C TRP A 119 -6.19 10.95 -4.70
N LEU A 120 -6.22 10.61 -3.41
CA LEU A 120 -7.22 11.09 -2.46
C LEU A 120 -6.53 11.90 -1.38
N THR A 121 -7.22 12.92 -0.85
CA THR A 121 -6.74 13.58 0.36
C THR A 121 -6.81 12.59 1.53
N PRO A 122 -6.02 12.80 2.60
CA PRO A 122 -6.12 11.92 3.77
C PRO A 122 -7.54 11.82 4.34
N ASP A 123 -8.29 12.91 4.37
CA ASP A 123 -9.66 12.89 4.87
C ASP A 123 -10.57 12.03 3.98
N GLU A 124 -10.45 12.14 2.66
CA GLU A 124 -11.18 11.29 1.72
C GLU A 124 -10.81 9.82 1.90
N ALA A 125 -9.49 9.55 2.04
CA ALA A 125 -9.00 8.18 2.20
C ALA A 125 -9.45 7.54 3.51
N LEU A 126 -9.73 8.34 4.54
CA LEU A 126 -10.22 7.88 5.84
C LEU A 126 -11.73 7.73 5.89
N SER A 127 -12.45 8.05 4.80
CA SER A 127 -13.90 7.98 4.79
C SER A 127 -14.40 6.53 4.92
N PRO A 128 -15.61 6.31 5.49
CA PRO A 128 -16.19 4.98 5.55
C PRO A 128 -16.38 4.33 4.18
N GLU A 129 -16.67 5.13 3.17
CA GLU A 129 -16.87 4.65 1.80
C GLU A 129 -15.60 4.02 1.24
N ILE A 130 -14.46 4.67 1.41
CA ILE A 130 -13.17 4.13 0.97
C ILE A 130 -12.77 2.93 1.81
N TYR A 131 -12.98 2.98 3.13
CA TYR A 131 -12.72 1.83 4.00
C TYR A 131 -13.44 0.58 3.52
N ALA A 132 -14.70 0.72 3.11
CA ALA A 132 -15.52 -0.39 2.66
C ALA A 132 -15.04 -1.02 1.33
N GLU A 133 -14.24 -0.30 0.56
CA GLU A 133 -13.71 -0.80 -0.72
C GLU A 133 -12.50 -1.73 -0.56
N PHE A 134 -11.92 -1.80 0.64
CA PHE A 134 -10.80 -2.70 0.93
C PHE A 134 -11.29 -4.08 1.35
N SER A 135 -10.47 -5.08 1.09
CA SER A 135 -10.70 -6.45 1.56
C SER A 135 -9.53 -6.91 2.44
N GLY A 136 -9.75 -7.98 3.18
CA GLY A 136 -8.70 -8.61 3.97
C GLY A 136 -8.17 -7.76 5.14
N GLY A 137 -8.93 -6.74 5.57
CA GLY A 137 -8.50 -5.86 6.66
C GLY A 137 -7.56 -4.73 6.25
N ARG A 138 -7.28 -4.57 4.96
CA ARG A 138 -6.34 -3.56 4.49
C ARG A 138 -6.81 -2.12 4.70
N GLY A 139 -8.12 -1.90 4.90
CA GLY A 139 -8.62 -0.57 5.30
C GLY A 139 -8.04 -0.12 6.64
N ASP A 140 -7.88 -1.05 7.59
CA ASP A 140 -7.23 -0.74 8.86
C ASP A 140 -5.73 -0.44 8.68
N LEU A 141 -5.09 -1.11 7.73
CA LEU A 141 -3.70 -0.87 7.42
C LEU A 141 -3.51 0.55 6.85
N LEU A 142 -4.43 1.01 5.99
CA LEU A 142 -4.42 2.39 5.50
C LEU A 142 -4.57 3.38 6.66
N ARG A 143 -5.46 3.12 7.60
CA ARG A 143 -5.64 3.98 8.78
C ARG A 143 -4.37 4.06 9.61
N GLN A 144 -3.68 2.94 9.80
CA GLN A 144 -2.39 2.92 10.49
C GLN A 144 -1.33 3.75 9.74
N ALA A 145 -1.29 3.63 8.42
CA ALA A 145 -0.36 4.41 7.60
C ALA A 145 -0.57 5.91 7.79
N LEU A 146 -1.81 6.36 7.71
CA LEU A 146 -2.14 7.77 7.85
C LEU A 146 -1.94 8.26 9.29
N ALA A 147 -2.24 7.43 10.29
CA ALA A 147 -1.95 7.76 11.68
C ALA A 147 -0.45 7.94 11.92
N SER A 148 0.39 7.14 11.28
CA SER A 148 1.85 7.29 11.37
C SER A 148 2.33 8.62 10.80
N ALA A 149 1.55 9.22 9.90
CA ALA A 149 1.81 10.55 9.32
C ALA A 149 1.06 11.68 10.05
N GLY A 150 0.39 11.37 11.16
CA GLY A 150 -0.30 12.37 11.98
C GLY A 150 -1.78 12.57 11.68
N TRP A 151 -2.38 11.76 10.82
CA TRP A 151 -3.80 11.90 10.44
C TRP A 151 -4.67 10.90 11.23
N GLY A 152 -5.94 11.30 11.47
CA GLY A 152 -6.93 10.40 12.08
C GLY A 152 -6.74 10.14 13.57
N ARG A 153 -6.08 11.03 14.28
CA ARG A 153 -5.88 10.93 15.73
C ARG A 153 -6.93 11.69 16.49
#